data_fd119e02e48e74ab09ee314d56b9de53
#
_entry.id   fd119e02e48e74ab09ee314d56b9de53
#
_cell.length_a   1.000
_cell.length_b   1.000
_cell.length_c   1.000
_cell.angle_alpha   90.00
_cell.angle_beta   90.00
_cell.angle_gamma   90.00
#
_symmetry.space_group_name_H-M   'P 1'
#
loop_
_entity.id
_entity.type
_entity.pdbx_description
1 polymer ?
#
loop_
_entity_poly.entity_id
_entity_poly.type
_entity_poly.pdbx_seq_one_letter_code
_entity_poly.pdbx_strand_id
1 'polypeptide(L)'
;RAKSFEINNIEISKPFKKNFDKNEVIDDGFRKAFLELIYKSTKSSDYNKIEIINLNEIKSMIETFSIEEEKFINQDYYVTLGVSFNKRKIFDYLEKKNIYPSQIINKKFLFIPIMIDEKLDDLLIFSNNPIYNNWNTNIKSHELIEYLLPSEDLEDLNLIKKNLDNIETYDFSEITKKYYLNNYIISLIFKSNNNIRVLSKIYNDKNEIIKNNSFQNLNLDNSDDLNLLIENL
;
A
#
# COMPACT_ATOMS: atom_id res chain seq x y z
N ARG A 1 -23.47 -11.59 9.09
CA ARG A 1 -22.92 -10.23 9.35
C ARG A 1 -21.63 -10.44 10.11
N ALA A 2 -20.49 -10.03 9.55
CA ALA A 2 -19.20 -10.16 10.19
C ALA A 2 -19.18 -9.40 11.53
N LYS A 3 -19.05 -10.16 12.64
CA LYS A 3 -18.85 -9.62 13.99
C LYS A 3 -17.37 -9.44 14.32
N SER A 4 -16.50 -9.66 13.35
CA SER A 4 -15.06 -9.69 13.51
C SER A 4 -14.35 -8.85 12.45
N PHE A 5 -13.14 -8.39 12.77
CA PHE A 5 -12.19 -7.84 11.83
C PHE A 5 -11.18 -8.91 11.48
N GLU A 6 -10.97 -9.17 10.20
CA GLU A 6 -10.01 -10.15 9.70
C GLU A 6 -8.77 -9.46 9.15
N ILE A 7 -7.61 -9.86 9.62
CA ILE A 7 -6.30 -9.45 9.14
C ILE A 7 -5.56 -10.69 8.67
N ASN A 8 -5.35 -10.79 7.37
CA ASN A 8 -4.73 -11.95 6.71
C ASN A 8 -3.32 -11.60 6.21
N ASN A 9 -2.58 -12.61 5.78
CA ASN A 9 -1.24 -12.49 5.23
C ASN A 9 -0.23 -11.84 6.21
N ILE A 10 -0.35 -12.13 7.50
CA ILE A 10 0.62 -11.67 8.50
C ILE A 10 1.84 -12.58 8.46
N GLU A 11 2.91 -12.10 7.85
CA GLU A 11 4.17 -12.84 7.73
C GLU A 11 5.10 -12.56 8.90
N ILE A 12 5.58 -13.62 9.53
CA ILE A 12 6.60 -13.60 10.58
C ILE A 12 7.71 -14.58 10.22
N SER A 13 8.95 -14.19 10.44
CA SER A 13 10.10 -15.09 10.33
C SER A 13 10.98 -15.00 11.57
N LYS A 14 11.50 -16.14 12.02
CA LYS A 14 12.49 -16.23 13.09
C LYS A 14 13.54 -17.31 12.78
N PRO A 15 14.81 -17.09 13.19
CA PRO A 15 15.83 -18.13 13.08
C PRO A 15 15.43 -19.37 13.88
N PHE A 16 15.52 -20.54 13.25
CA PHE A 16 15.28 -21.82 13.88
C PHE A 16 16.54 -22.28 14.66
N LYS A 17 16.62 -21.89 15.92
CA LYS A 17 17.74 -22.17 16.83
C LYS A 17 17.30 -23.13 17.95
N LYS A 18 18.26 -23.58 18.76
CA LYS A 18 18.05 -24.55 19.88
C LYS A 18 16.92 -24.11 20.84
N ASN A 19 16.71 -22.81 21.02
CA ASN A 19 15.68 -22.25 21.90
C ASN A 19 14.48 -21.70 21.11
N PHE A 20 14.22 -22.20 19.90
CA PHE A 20 13.08 -21.78 19.11
C PHE A 20 11.76 -22.18 19.79
N ASP A 21 10.86 -21.23 19.96
CA ASP A 21 9.49 -21.44 20.43
C ASP A 21 8.51 -20.93 19.38
N LYS A 22 7.72 -21.84 18.82
CA LYS A 22 6.67 -21.54 17.85
C LYS A 22 5.60 -20.59 18.43
N ASN A 23 5.31 -20.70 19.73
CA ASN A 23 4.31 -19.84 20.36
C ASN A 23 4.77 -18.37 20.38
N GLU A 24 6.05 -18.11 20.59
CA GLU A 24 6.59 -16.74 20.50
C GLU A 24 6.41 -16.16 19.11
N VAL A 25 6.59 -16.96 18.05
CA VAL A 25 6.40 -16.52 16.67
C VAL A 25 4.94 -16.16 16.41
N ILE A 26 4.01 -16.98 16.89
CA ILE A 26 2.56 -16.73 16.80
C ILE A 26 2.19 -15.47 17.59
N ASP A 27 2.75 -15.28 18.77
CA ASP A 27 2.54 -14.10 19.61
C ASP A 27 3.02 -12.82 18.94
N ASP A 28 4.15 -12.86 18.26
CA ASP A 28 4.62 -11.74 17.42
C ASP A 28 3.68 -11.48 16.24
N GLY A 29 3.14 -12.54 15.66
CA GLY A 29 2.09 -12.44 14.63
C GLY A 29 0.83 -11.75 15.13
N PHE A 30 0.38 -12.05 16.35
CA PHE A 30 -0.76 -11.37 16.96
C PHE A 30 -0.50 -9.88 17.20
N ARG A 31 0.70 -9.53 17.67
CA ARG A 31 1.11 -8.12 17.82
C ARG A 31 1.09 -7.38 16.47
N LYS A 32 1.67 -7.98 15.45
CA LYS A 32 1.71 -7.41 14.11
C LYS A 32 0.31 -7.24 13.53
N ALA A 33 -0.55 -8.25 13.63
CA ALA A 33 -1.93 -8.21 13.17
C ALA A 33 -2.74 -7.12 13.89
N PHE A 34 -2.58 -7.00 15.21
CA PHE A 34 -3.25 -5.97 16.00
C PHE A 34 -2.82 -4.57 15.57
N LEU A 35 -1.51 -4.32 15.43
CA LEU A 35 -1.01 -3.03 14.98
C LEU A 35 -1.51 -2.67 13.58
N GLU A 36 -1.52 -3.65 12.65
CA GLU A 36 -2.08 -3.45 11.32
C GLU A 36 -3.56 -3.07 11.36
N LEU A 37 -4.36 -3.76 12.17
CA LEU A 37 -5.77 -3.40 12.36
C LEU A 37 -5.94 -1.98 12.88
N ILE A 38 -5.13 -1.60 13.88
CA ILE A 38 -5.19 -0.27 14.49
C ILE A 38 -4.81 0.82 13.49
N TYR A 39 -3.73 0.62 12.74
CA TYR A 39 -3.31 1.57 11.70
C TYR A 39 -4.36 1.75 10.60
N LYS A 40 -5.08 0.69 10.26
CA LYS A 40 -6.22 0.75 9.31
C LYS A 40 -7.47 1.42 9.89
N SER A 41 -7.62 1.44 11.20
CA SER A 41 -8.85 1.84 11.88
C SER A 41 -8.78 3.21 12.54
N THR A 42 -7.60 3.81 12.67
CA THR A 42 -7.39 5.03 13.43
C THR A 42 -6.59 6.08 12.65
N LYS A 43 -6.65 7.32 13.11
CA LYS A 43 -5.85 8.40 12.53
C LYS A 43 -4.40 8.32 13.03
N SER A 44 -3.45 8.73 12.21
CA SER A 44 -2.02 8.75 12.56
C SER A 44 -1.72 9.57 13.81
N SER A 45 -2.50 10.63 14.09
CA SER A 45 -2.39 11.43 15.31
C SER A 45 -2.67 10.67 16.60
N ASP A 46 -3.34 9.52 16.52
CA ASP A 46 -3.69 8.69 17.67
C ASP A 46 -2.75 7.50 17.89
N TYR A 47 -1.77 7.27 17.00
CA TYR A 47 -0.87 6.12 17.10
C TYR A 47 -0.05 6.08 18.38
N ASN A 48 0.39 7.24 18.88
CA ASN A 48 1.12 7.34 20.13
C ASN A 48 0.32 6.92 21.37
N LYS A 49 -1.01 6.91 21.31
CA LYS A 49 -1.88 6.43 22.40
C LYS A 49 -1.88 4.90 22.52
N ILE A 50 -1.32 4.20 21.52
CA ILE A 50 -1.41 2.73 21.37
C ILE A 50 -0.04 2.07 21.53
N GLU A 51 1.05 2.82 21.66
CA GLU A 51 2.44 2.35 21.58
C GLU A 51 2.80 1.22 22.56
N ILE A 52 2.07 1.06 23.66
CA ILE A 52 2.35 0.01 24.64
C ILE A 52 1.07 -0.75 24.97
N ILE A 53 0.82 -1.82 24.22
CA ILE A 53 -0.24 -2.75 24.56
C ILE A 53 0.34 -4.09 25.07
N ASN A 54 -0.27 -4.63 26.13
CA ASN A 54 0.08 -5.95 26.65
C ASN A 54 -0.41 -7.06 25.72
N LEU A 55 0.42 -8.07 25.48
CA LEU A 55 0.07 -9.23 24.66
C LEU A 55 -1.20 -9.94 25.14
N ASN A 56 -1.41 -10.07 26.45
CA ASN A 56 -2.62 -10.70 27.00
C ASN A 56 -3.88 -9.90 26.64
N GLU A 57 -3.78 -8.59 26.59
CA GLU A 57 -4.88 -7.72 26.16
C GLU A 57 -5.18 -7.92 24.67
N ILE A 58 -4.14 -8.01 23.80
CA ILE A 58 -4.30 -8.36 22.38
C ILE A 58 -4.99 -9.71 22.24
N LYS A 59 -4.49 -10.75 22.92
CA LYS A 59 -5.06 -12.11 22.89
C LYS A 59 -6.52 -12.14 23.32
N SER A 60 -6.89 -11.32 24.30
CA SER A 60 -8.28 -11.22 24.76
C SER A 60 -9.26 -10.72 23.70
N MET A 61 -8.76 -9.96 22.71
CA MET A 61 -9.56 -9.42 21.61
C MET A 61 -9.61 -10.33 20.38
N ILE A 62 -8.76 -11.37 20.33
CA ILE A 62 -8.75 -12.36 19.23
C ILE A 62 -9.91 -13.34 19.44
N GLU A 63 -10.67 -13.60 18.36
CA GLU A 63 -11.66 -14.68 18.33
C GLU A 63 -11.07 -15.99 17.84
N THR A 64 -10.40 -15.93 16.69
CA THR A 64 -9.78 -17.08 16.03
C THR A 64 -8.53 -16.64 15.29
N PHE A 65 -7.65 -17.60 15.02
CA PHE A 65 -6.55 -17.40 14.09
C PHE A 65 -6.31 -18.69 13.30
N SER A 66 -5.66 -18.53 12.15
CA SER A 66 -5.26 -19.64 11.28
C SER A 66 -3.80 -19.50 10.87
N ILE A 67 -3.13 -20.63 10.68
CA ILE A 67 -1.85 -20.70 10.00
C ILE A 67 -2.16 -20.94 8.52
N GLU A 68 -1.87 -19.96 7.67
CA GLU A 68 -2.15 -20.01 6.23
C GLU A 68 -1.01 -20.71 5.49
N GLU A 69 0.23 -20.45 5.89
CA GLU A 69 1.43 -21.07 5.35
C GLU A 69 2.48 -21.24 6.44
N GLU A 70 3.25 -22.30 6.34
CA GLU A 70 4.36 -22.61 7.25
C GLU A 70 5.50 -23.23 6.44
N LYS A 71 6.72 -22.69 6.58
CA LYS A 71 7.88 -23.21 5.85
C LYS A 71 9.19 -22.96 6.59
N PHE A 72 10.19 -23.82 6.29
CA PHE A 72 11.55 -23.71 6.79
C PHE A 72 12.48 -23.51 5.60
N ILE A 73 13.19 -22.38 5.57
CA ILE A 73 14.12 -22.03 4.49
C ILE A 73 15.38 -21.46 5.11
N ASN A 74 16.56 -22.00 4.73
CA ASN A 74 17.88 -21.48 5.16
C ASN A 74 18.02 -21.30 6.68
N GLN A 75 17.54 -22.28 7.47
CA GLN A 75 17.54 -22.25 8.94
C GLN A 75 16.62 -21.17 9.57
N ASP A 76 15.75 -20.58 8.81
CA ASP A 76 14.70 -19.69 9.29
C ASP A 76 13.33 -20.37 9.17
N TYR A 77 12.52 -20.14 10.18
CA TYR A 77 11.12 -20.52 10.20
C TYR A 77 10.27 -19.35 9.76
N TYR A 78 9.41 -19.58 8.77
CA TYR A 78 8.46 -18.62 8.23
C TYR A 78 7.05 -19.10 8.47
N VAL A 79 6.19 -18.18 8.90
CA VAL A 79 4.77 -18.46 9.06
C VAL A 79 3.94 -17.29 8.56
N THR A 80 2.85 -17.60 7.89
CA THR A 80 1.82 -16.62 7.49
C THR A 80 0.56 -16.92 8.29
N LEU A 81 0.02 -15.92 8.97
CA LEU A 81 -1.15 -16.00 9.83
C LEU A 81 -2.31 -15.19 9.31
N GLY A 82 -3.52 -15.72 9.50
CA GLY A 82 -4.77 -14.96 9.48
C GLY A 82 -5.27 -14.80 10.91
N VAL A 83 -5.65 -13.60 11.33
CA VAL A 83 -6.14 -13.31 12.69
C VAL A 83 -7.47 -12.60 12.61
N SER A 84 -8.45 -13.11 13.35
CA SER A 84 -9.80 -12.54 13.45
C SER A 84 -10.01 -11.95 14.83
N PHE A 85 -10.27 -10.63 14.88
CA PHE A 85 -10.52 -9.89 16.12
C PHE A 85 -11.99 -9.65 16.35
N ASN A 86 -12.43 -9.76 17.62
CA ASN A 86 -13.77 -9.41 18.01
C ASN A 86 -14.01 -7.90 17.88
N LYS A 87 -14.93 -7.54 17.01
CA LYS A 87 -15.21 -6.13 16.66
C LYS A 87 -15.59 -5.28 17.86
N ARG A 88 -16.43 -5.81 18.74
CA ARG A 88 -16.87 -5.09 19.94
C ARG A 88 -15.71 -4.84 20.90
N LYS A 89 -14.88 -5.85 21.14
CA LYS A 89 -13.72 -5.72 22.02
C LYS A 89 -12.70 -4.73 21.49
N ILE A 90 -12.49 -4.67 20.18
CA ILE A 90 -11.62 -3.66 19.54
C ILE A 90 -12.19 -2.26 19.76
N PHE A 91 -13.48 -2.04 19.54
CA PHE A 91 -14.10 -0.74 19.79
C PHE A 91 -14.06 -0.33 21.25
N ASP A 92 -14.33 -1.25 22.17
CA ASP A 92 -14.24 -1.00 23.61
C ASP A 92 -12.81 -0.60 24.02
N TYR A 93 -11.79 -1.25 23.43
CA TYR A 93 -10.38 -0.89 23.63
C TYR A 93 -10.06 0.53 23.13
N LEU A 94 -10.47 0.86 21.92
CA LEU A 94 -10.25 2.17 21.32
C LEU A 94 -10.95 3.28 22.12
N GLU A 95 -12.19 3.04 22.54
CA GLU A 95 -12.95 3.98 23.37
C GLU A 95 -12.24 4.26 24.70
N LYS A 96 -11.73 3.24 25.38
CA LYS A 96 -10.93 3.39 26.61
C LYS A 96 -9.67 4.24 26.42
N LYS A 97 -9.13 4.28 25.21
CA LYS A 97 -7.97 5.11 24.83
C LYS A 97 -8.38 6.50 24.31
N ASN A 98 -9.68 6.84 24.32
CA ASN A 98 -10.22 8.04 23.69
C ASN A 98 -9.85 8.15 22.19
N ILE A 99 -9.88 7.00 21.50
CA ILE A 99 -9.65 6.91 20.07
C ILE A 99 -11.00 6.60 19.41
N TYR A 100 -11.42 7.46 18.50
CA TYR A 100 -12.62 7.23 17.71
C TYR A 100 -12.20 6.54 16.41
N PRO A 101 -12.62 5.27 16.19
CA PRO A 101 -12.26 4.56 14.98
C PRO A 101 -12.82 5.29 13.77
N SER A 102 -11.96 5.57 12.81
CA SER A 102 -12.42 5.91 11.47
C SER A 102 -13.06 4.66 10.88
N GLN A 103 -14.16 4.81 10.14
CA GLN A 103 -14.65 3.68 9.36
C GLN A 103 -13.52 3.18 8.47
N ILE A 104 -13.27 1.86 8.47
CA ILE A 104 -12.40 1.23 7.50
C ILE A 104 -13.10 1.35 6.15
N ILE A 105 -12.90 2.47 5.49
CA ILE A 105 -13.32 2.67 4.12
C ILE A 105 -12.16 2.17 3.29
N ASN A 106 -12.27 0.96 2.75
CA ASN A 106 -11.38 0.50 1.68
C ASN A 106 -11.66 1.39 0.48
N LYS A 107 -10.99 2.51 0.40
CA LYS A 107 -11.02 3.35 -0.79
C LYS A 107 -10.15 2.69 -1.83
N LYS A 108 -10.76 2.37 -2.96
CA LYS A 108 -10.03 1.90 -4.15
C LYS A 108 -9.70 3.10 -5.01
N PHE A 109 -8.42 3.24 -5.34
CA PHE A 109 -7.92 4.21 -6.29
C PHE A 109 -7.37 3.48 -7.51
N LEU A 110 -7.73 3.92 -8.69
CA LEU A 110 -7.00 3.57 -9.90
C LEU A 110 -5.71 4.40 -9.92
N PHE A 111 -4.55 3.76 -9.97
CA PHE A 111 -3.25 4.41 -10.04
C PHE A 111 -2.62 4.20 -11.41
N ILE A 112 -2.43 5.27 -12.15
CA ILE A 112 -1.86 5.26 -13.50
C ILE A 112 -0.50 5.97 -13.47
N PRO A 113 0.61 5.24 -13.32
CA PRO A 113 1.94 5.80 -13.45
C PRO A 113 2.34 5.88 -14.94
N ILE A 114 2.72 7.08 -15.37
CA ILE A 114 3.21 7.34 -16.73
C ILE A 114 4.59 7.95 -16.62
N MET A 115 5.61 7.28 -17.15
CA MET A 115 6.97 7.79 -17.16
C MET A 115 7.35 8.27 -18.56
N ILE A 116 7.95 9.44 -18.61
CA ILE A 116 8.43 10.07 -19.83
C ILE A 116 9.93 10.30 -19.67
N ASP A 117 10.74 9.59 -20.45
CA ASP A 117 12.17 9.84 -20.52
C ASP A 117 12.43 10.96 -21.52
N GLU A 118 12.69 12.16 -21.01
CA GLU A 118 12.86 13.37 -21.84
C GLU A 118 14.12 13.34 -22.68
N LYS A 119 15.11 12.51 -22.32
CA LYS A 119 16.35 12.39 -23.12
C LYS A 119 16.22 11.40 -24.26
N LEU A 120 15.52 10.31 -24.01
CA LEU A 120 15.32 9.26 -25.01
C LEU A 120 14.06 9.52 -25.84
N ASP A 121 13.29 10.55 -25.48
CA ASP A 121 11.96 10.84 -26.06
C ASP A 121 11.07 9.57 -26.04
N ASP A 122 11.11 8.88 -24.92
CA ASP A 122 10.45 7.58 -24.75
C ASP A 122 9.34 7.64 -23.70
N LEU A 123 8.24 6.97 -24.00
CA LEU A 123 7.08 6.82 -23.12
C LEU A 123 7.05 5.42 -22.55
N LEU A 124 7.21 5.34 -21.22
CA LEU A 124 7.18 4.11 -20.47
C LEU A 124 5.88 4.01 -19.68
N ILE A 125 5.01 3.09 -20.09
CA ILE A 125 3.76 2.74 -19.38
C ILE A 125 3.63 1.23 -19.26
N PHE A 126 2.74 0.77 -18.39
CA PHE A 126 2.50 -0.65 -18.11
C PHE A 126 3.80 -1.40 -17.80
N SER A 127 3.98 -2.59 -18.35
CA SER A 127 5.15 -3.45 -18.10
C SER A 127 6.51 -2.81 -18.44
N ASN A 128 6.54 -1.78 -19.28
CA ASN A 128 7.76 -1.03 -19.58
C ASN A 128 8.11 0.01 -18.51
N ASN A 129 7.18 0.31 -17.58
CA ASN A 129 7.38 1.26 -16.52
C ASN A 129 7.85 0.56 -15.23
N PRO A 130 9.05 0.85 -14.72
CA PRO A 130 9.57 0.21 -13.51
C PRO A 130 8.70 0.48 -12.26
N ILE A 131 8.00 1.61 -12.19
CA ILE A 131 7.08 1.92 -11.10
C ILE A 131 5.86 1.01 -11.15
N TYR A 132 5.29 0.81 -12.33
CA TYR A 132 4.17 -0.11 -12.52
C TYR A 132 4.52 -1.54 -12.08
N ASN A 133 5.67 -2.05 -12.49
CA ASN A 133 6.12 -3.40 -12.17
C ASN A 133 6.41 -3.62 -10.68
N ASN A 134 6.85 -2.58 -9.98
CA ASN A 134 7.30 -2.69 -8.58
C ASN A 134 6.29 -2.09 -7.58
N TRP A 135 5.18 -1.54 -8.04
CA TRP A 135 4.20 -0.85 -7.18
C TRP A 135 3.69 -1.76 -6.06
N ASN A 136 3.15 -2.92 -6.43
CA ASN A 136 2.52 -3.83 -5.47
C ASN A 136 3.49 -4.49 -4.49
N THR A 137 4.80 -4.54 -4.79
CA THR A 137 5.82 -5.09 -3.89
C THR A 137 6.22 -4.13 -2.77
N ASN A 138 5.92 -2.84 -2.92
CA ASN A 138 6.32 -1.77 -2.01
C ASN A 138 5.16 -1.17 -1.20
N ILE A 139 3.92 -1.62 -1.44
CA ILE A 139 2.75 -1.14 -0.71
C ILE A 139 2.81 -1.66 0.73
N LYS A 140 2.72 -0.74 1.69
CA LYS A 140 2.61 -1.07 3.11
C LYS A 140 1.22 -1.66 3.37
N SER A 141 1.17 -2.83 4.00
CA SER A 141 -0.07 -3.58 4.26
C SER A 141 -1.09 -2.83 5.14
N HIS A 142 -0.67 -1.78 5.84
CA HIS A 142 -1.52 -0.96 6.72
C HIS A 142 -2.09 0.30 6.06
N GLU A 143 -1.89 0.49 4.76
CA GLU A 143 -2.49 1.62 4.05
C GLU A 143 -4.00 1.44 3.89
N LEU A 144 -4.75 2.52 4.13
CA LEU A 144 -6.22 2.54 4.01
C LEU A 144 -6.70 2.55 2.55
N ILE A 145 -5.79 2.64 1.60
CA ILE A 145 -6.07 2.78 0.18
C ILE A 145 -5.59 1.52 -0.54
N GLU A 146 -6.50 0.91 -1.27
CA GLU A 146 -6.18 -0.14 -2.23
C GLU A 146 -5.93 0.50 -3.59
N TYR A 147 -4.76 0.26 -4.18
CA TYR A 147 -4.41 0.76 -5.50
C TYR A 147 -4.61 -0.32 -6.55
N LEU A 148 -5.46 -0.02 -7.51
CA LEU A 148 -5.64 -0.83 -8.72
C LEU A 148 -4.78 -0.24 -9.84
N LEU A 149 -3.87 -1.05 -10.39
CA LEU A 149 -3.12 -0.66 -11.58
C LEU A 149 -3.97 -0.90 -12.85
N PRO A 150 -3.82 -0.06 -13.89
CA PRO A 150 -4.53 -0.27 -15.15
C PRO A 150 -4.04 -1.54 -15.83
N SER A 151 -4.95 -2.20 -16.55
CA SER A 151 -4.59 -3.30 -17.45
C SER A 151 -3.85 -2.75 -18.66
N GLU A 152 -2.94 -3.55 -19.22
CA GLU A 152 -2.26 -3.19 -20.47
C GLU A 152 -3.28 -3.07 -21.62
N ASP A 153 -3.32 -1.91 -22.25
CA ASP A 153 -4.26 -1.58 -23.31
C ASP A 153 -3.56 -0.72 -24.38
N LEU A 154 -3.55 -1.23 -25.62
CA LEU A 154 -2.93 -0.53 -26.74
C LEU A 154 -3.69 0.75 -27.15
N GLU A 155 -5.00 0.82 -26.93
CA GLU A 155 -5.78 2.02 -27.18
C GLU A 155 -5.39 3.12 -26.20
N ASP A 156 -5.25 2.78 -24.93
CA ASP A 156 -4.80 3.72 -23.90
C ASP A 156 -3.36 4.21 -24.17
N LEU A 157 -2.46 3.31 -24.59
CA LEU A 157 -1.11 3.69 -25.00
C LEU A 157 -1.13 4.70 -26.16
N ASN A 158 -1.94 4.46 -27.16
CA ASN A 158 -2.06 5.33 -28.34
C ASN A 158 -2.66 6.69 -27.98
N LEU A 159 -3.67 6.72 -27.09
CA LEU A 159 -4.26 7.96 -26.59
C LEU A 159 -3.22 8.81 -25.84
N ILE A 160 -2.45 8.19 -24.98
CA ILE A 160 -1.39 8.89 -24.23
C ILE A 160 -0.31 9.41 -25.18
N LYS A 161 0.18 8.58 -26.12
CA LYS A 161 1.17 8.98 -27.12
C LYS A 161 0.72 10.16 -27.95
N LYS A 162 -0.53 10.15 -28.40
CA LYS A 162 -1.12 11.22 -29.23
C LYS A 162 -1.19 12.56 -28.47
N ASN A 163 -1.31 12.52 -27.15
CA ASN A 163 -1.46 13.70 -26.31
C ASN A 163 -0.19 14.06 -25.52
N LEU A 164 0.96 13.51 -25.88
CA LEU A 164 2.20 13.66 -25.12
C LEU A 164 2.62 15.13 -24.98
N ASP A 165 2.47 15.92 -26.02
CA ASP A 165 2.82 17.35 -26.02
C ASP A 165 1.99 18.17 -25.01
N ASN A 166 0.80 17.71 -24.68
CA ASN A 166 -0.11 18.37 -23.74
C ASN A 166 -0.48 17.44 -22.55
N ILE A 167 0.36 16.50 -22.22
CA ILE A 167 0.05 15.44 -21.26
C ILE A 167 -0.32 16.00 -19.87
N GLU A 168 0.28 17.10 -19.46
CA GLU A 168 0.01 17.72 -18.15
C GLU A 168 -1.43 18.27 -18.05
N THR A 169 -2.03 18.63 -19.16
CA THR A 169 -3.40 19.16 -19.23
C THR A 169 -4.40 18.18 -19.84
N TYR A 170 -3.92 17.01 -20.28
CA TYR A 170 -4.78 16.01 -20.90
C TYR A 170 -5.84 15.48 -19.93
N ASP A 171 -7.07 15.34 -20.43
CA ASP A 171 -8.18 14.75 -19.69
C ASP A 171 -8.16 13.21 -19.83
N PHE A 172 -7.78 12.52 -18.74
CA PHE A 172 -7.69 11.07 -18.69
C PHE A 172 -9.05 10.37 -18.49
N SER A 173 -10.16 11.09 -18.52
CA SER A 173 -11.50 10.51 -18.27
C SER A 173 -11.86 9.38 -19.23
N GLU A 174 -11.39 9.42 -20.47
CA GLU A 174 -11.60 8.35 -21.45
C GLU A 174 -10.96 7.02 -21.04
N ILE A 175 -9.80 7.09 -20.38
CA ILE A 175 -9.10 5.93 -19.84
C ILE A 175 -9.71 5.50 -18.50
N THR A 176 -9.92 6.45 -17.59
CA THR A 176 -10.33 6.15 -16.21
C THR A 176 -11.75 5.63 -16.09
N LYS A 177 -12.67 6.07 -16.94
CA LYS A 177 -14.08 5.66 -16.93
C LYS A 177 -14.28 4.16 -17.17
N LYS A 178 -13.34 3.46 -17.83
CA LYS A 178 -13.39 2.01 -18.07
C LYS A 178 -13.36 1.19 -16.79
N TYR A 179 -12.80 1.76 -15.71
CA TYR A 179 -12.59 1.07 -14.44
C TYR A 179 -13.72 1.25 -13.44
N TYR A 180 -14.71 2.09 -13.76
CA TYR A 180 -15.87 2.36 -12.88
C TYR A 180 -15.49 2.80 -11.46
N LEU A 181 -14.36 3.49 -11.30
CA LEU A 181 -13.87 4.05 -10.06
C LEU A 181 -13.96 5.58 -10.08
N ASN A 182 -14.45 6.17 -8.98
CA ASN A 182 -14.52 7.63 -8.83
C ASN A 182 -13.22 8.23 -8.28
N ASN A 183 -12.32 7.38 -7.79
CA ASN A 183 -11.06 7.80 -7.21
C ASN A 183 -9.92 7.29 -8.09
N TYR A 184 -9.08 8.20 -8.55
CA TYR A 184 -7.92 7.84 -9.36
C TYR A 184 -6.76 8.82 -9.17
N ILE A 185 -5.57 8.31 -9.38
CA ILE A 185 -4.33 9.06 -9.32
C ILE A 185 -3.60 8.84 -10.63
N ILE A 186 -3.23 9.94 -11.28
CA ILE A 186 -2.39 9.92 -12.47
C ILE A 186 -1.08 10.59 -12.10
N SER A 187 0.01 9.83 -12.10
CA SER A 187 1.34 10.33 -11.81
C SER A 187 2.16 10.40 -13.09
N LEU A 188 2.44 11.62 -13.55
CA LEU A 188 3.33 11.90 -14.66
C LEU A 188 4.75 12.05 -14.13
N ILE A 189 5.63 11.14 -14.51
CA ILE A 189 7.01 11.08 -14.04
C ILE A 189 7.93 11.45 -15.19
N PHE A 190 8.47 12.64 -15.12
CA PHE A 190 9.40 13.17 -16.13
C PHE A 190 10.83 12.89 -15.68
N LYS A 191 11.51 12.03 -16.40
CA LYS A 191 12.88 11.61 -16.14
C LYS A 191 13.83 12.31 -17.12
N SER A 192 14.79 13.06 -16.57
CA SER A 192 15.91 13.64 -17.32
C SER A 192 17.20 13.20 -16.65
N ASN A 193 17.83 12.14 -17.16
CA ASN A 193 18.92 11.39 -16.48
C ASN A 193 18.46 10.92 -15.07
N ASN A 194 19.17 11.39 -14.02
CA ASN A 194 18.87 11.09 -12.62
C ASN A 194 18.03 12.18 -11.94
N ASN A 195 17.53 13.15 -12.69
CA ASN A 195 16.59 14.15 -12.17
C ASN A 195 15.18 13.76 -12.56
N ILE A 196 14.28 13.75 -11.58
CA ILE A 196 12.92 13.27 -11.74
C ILE A 196 11.97 14.34 -11.23
N ARG A 197 11.02 14.72 -12.06
CA ARG A 197 9.89 15.56 -11.68
C ARG A 197 8.61 14.72 -11.73
N VAL A 198 7.81 14.78 -10.70
CA VAL A 198 6.53 14.10 -10.63
C VAL A 198 5.41 15.10 -10.52
N LEU A 199 4.46 15.04 -11.42
CA LEU A 199 3.18 15.72 -11.36
C LEU A 199 2.09 14.69 -11.11
N SER A 200 1.52 14.68 -9.91
CA SER A 200 0.42 13.79 -9.56
C SER A 200 -0.90 14.53 -9.53
N LYS A 201 -1.87 14.05 -10.29
CA LYS A 201 -3.26 14.48 -10.28
C LYS A 201 -4.09 13.48 -9.51
N ILE A 202 -4.64 13.89 -8.38
CA ILE A 202 -5.41 13.04 -7.47
C ILE A 202 -6.87 13.46 -7.56
N TYR A 203 -7.72 12.54 -7.97
CA TYR A 203 -9.17 12.72 -8.04
C TYR A 203 -9.80 11.86 -6.95
N ASN A 204 -10.46 12.50 -5.99
CA ASN A 204 -11.15 11.86 -4.89
C ASN A 204 -12.61 12.34 -4.90
N ASP A 205 -13.51 11.49 -5.36
CA ASP A 205 -14.92 11.80 -5.64
C ASP A 205 -15.05 12.98 -6.63
N LYS A 206 -15.29 14.18 -6.12
CA LYS A 206 -15.44 15.40 -6.95
C LYS A 206 -14.28 16.38 -6.80
N ASN A 207 -13.29 16.05 -5.99
CA ASN A 207 -12.18 16.95 -5.69
C ASN A 207 -10.93 16.55 -6.47
N GLU A 208 -10.30 17.54 -7.08
CA GLU A 208 -9.00 17.39 -7.73
C GLU A 208 -7.91 18.04 -6.89
N ILE A 209 -6.82 17.32 -6.66
CA ILE A 209 -5.62 17.81 -5.99
C ILE A 209 -4.43 17.57 -6.91
N ILE A 210 -3.62 18.60 -7.14
CA ILE A 210 -2.40 18.52 -7.94
C ILE A 210 -1.20 18.64 -7.01
N LYS A 211 -0.28 17.70 -7.11
CA LYS A 211 1.01 17.70 -6.37
C LYS A 211 2.17 17.69 -7.34
N ASN A 212 3.16 18.53 -7.08
CA ASN A 212 4.44 18.55 -7.77
C ASN A 212 5.57 18.19 -6.80
N ASN A 213 6.39 17.22 -7.18
CA ASN A 213 7.58 16.82 -6.44
C ASN A 213 8.78 16.75 -7.40
N SER A 214 9.96 17.05 -6.89
CA SER A 214 11.20 16.93 -7.67
C SER A 214 12.24 16.17 -6.84
N PHE A 215 12.94 15.26 -7.52
CA PHE A 215 13.99 14.43 -6.94
C PHE A 215 15.26 14.63 -7.77
N GLN A 216 16.40 14.81 -7.11
CA GLN A 216 17.69 14.93 -7.75
C GLN A 216 18.55 13.72 -7.42
N ASN A 217 19.36 13.30 -8.38
CA ASN A 217 20.32 12.19 -8.24
C ASN A 217 19.68 10.84 -7.89
N LEU A 218 18.47 10.56 -8.41
CA LEU A 218 17.84 9.24 -8.33
C LEU A 218 18.16 8.42 -9.56
N ASN A 219 18.84 7.30 -9.37
CA ASN A 219 19.08 6.31 -10.40
C ASN A 219 18.01 5.21 -10.32
N LEU A 220 17.04 5.20 -11.23
CA LEU A 220 15.94 4.24 -11.22
C LEU A 220 16.35 2.80 -11.59
N ASP A 221 17.57 2.58 -12.06
CA ASP A 221 18.16 1.25 -12.22
C ASP A 221 18.63 0.67 -10.86
N ASN A 222 18.73 1.52 -9.84
CA ASN A 222 19.00 1.12 -8.47
C ASN A 222 17.68 0.87 -7.72
N SER A 223 17.55 -0.31 -7.10
CA SER A 223 16.31 -0.70 -6.41
C SER A 223 15.96 0.22 -5.22
N ASP A 224 16.96 0.71 -4.49
CA ASP A 224 16.73 1.58 -3.33
C ASP A 224 16.20 2.95 -3.75
N ASP A 225 16.76 3.52 -4.83
CA ASP A 225 16.30 4.78 -5.40
C ASP A 225 14.89 4.64 -6.01
N LEU A 226 14.62 3.54 -6.69
CA LEU A 226 13.29 3.24 -7.21
C LEU A 226 12.25 3.11 -6.09
N ASN A 227 12.60 2.40 -5.02
CA ASN A 227 11.73 2.26 -3.85
C ASN A 227 11.48 3.60 -3.16
N LEU A 228 12.52 4.44 -3.05
CA LEU A 228 12.39 5.78 -2.51
C LEU A 228 11.40 6.62 -3.33
N LEU A 229 11.43 6.54 -4.65
CA LEU A 229 10.48 7.23 -5.52
C LEU A 229 9.05 6.70 -5.31
N ILE A 230 8.86 5.37 -5.29
CA ILE A 230 7.55 4.74 -5.10
C ILE A 230 6.93 5.12 -3.74
N GLU A 231 7.73 5.17 -2.68
CA GLU A 231 7.26 5.56 -1.34
C GLU A 231 6.80 7.02 -1.25
N ASN A 232 7.21 7.86 -2.20
CA ASN A 232 6.89 9.30 -2.22
C ASN A 232 5.84 9.68 -3.27
N LEU A 233 5.31 8.72 -4.02
CA LEU A 233 4.23 8.92 -4.97
C LEU A 233 2.87 8.87 -4.30
#